data_836ac8498cbd69c5b23fbccd2be27403
#
_entry.id   836ac8498cbd69c5b23fbccd2be27403
#
_cell.length_a   1.000
_cell.length_b   1.000
_cell.length_c   1.000
_cell.angle_alpha   90.00
_cell.angle_beta   90.00
_cell.angle_gamma   90.00
#
_symmetry.space_group_name_H-M   'P 1'
#
loop_
_entity.id
_entity.type
_entity.pdbx_description
1 polymer ?
#
loop_
_entity_poly.entity_id
_entity_poly.type
_entity_poly.pdbx_seq_one_letter_code
_entity_poly.pdbx_strand_id
1 'polypeptide(L)'
;MGILLSPTLLGKVIPPLKKFISSAEIKRAPFLLSLTLYPLGIMFGINAGPKVGIVLQAGPALLFQEAGNMMTMLIALPLGLLLGLGRSAVGGTFSLCRDTALGIIGDEYGLESREGMGTLGTYISGSVFGTLFYSFLAPVGLAIGFHPYALAMASGMGSASMMNAATAALTNAAAPMYA
;
A
#
# COMPACT_ATOMS: atom_id res chain seq x y z
N MET A 1 13.75 -5.99 4.47
CA MET A 1 13.99 -7.20 5.31
C MET A 1 13.39 -8.46 4.66
N GLY A 2 12.10 -8.54 4.33
CA GLY A 2 11.48 -9.75 3.77
C GLY A 2 12.14 -10.31 2.49
N ILE A 3 12.57 -9.46 1.56
CA ILE A 3 13.27 -9.89 0.34
C ILE A 3 14.63 -10.50 0.68
N LEU A 4 15.36 -9.89 1.61
CA LEU A 4 16.67 -10.40 2.04
C LEU A 4 16.54 -11.74 2.78
N LEU A 5 15.42 -11.98 3.47
CA LEU A 5 15.13 -13.21 4.19
C LEU A 5 14.39 -14.25 3.33
N SER A 6 14.16 -13.96 2.04
CA SER A 6 13.47 -14.91 1.16
C SER A 6 14.30 -16.18 0.92
N PRO A 7 13.63 -17.36 0.86
CA PRO A 7 14.30 -18.64 0.61
C PRO A 7 15.05 -18.67 -0.74
N THR A 8 14.61 -17.84 -1.69
CA THR A 8 15.19 -17.74 -3.03
C THR A 8 16.50 -16.96 -3.06
N LEU A 9 16.68 -15.96 -2.20
CA LEU A 9 17.90 -15.15 -2.14
C LEU A 9 18.86 -15.67 -1.05
N LEU A 10 18.43 -15.67 0.20
CA LEU A 10 19.29 -16.09 1.33
C LEU A 10 19.41 -17.60 1.47
N GLY A 11 18.41 -18.37 1.04
CA GLY A 11 18.50 -19.83 1.04
C GLY A 11 19.52 -20.38 0.06
N LYS A 12 19.99 -19.58 -0.94
CA LYS A 12 21.13 -19.92 -1.80
C LYS A 12 22.48 -19.59 -1.16
N VAL A 13 22.50 -18.56 -0.30
CA VAL A 13 23.74 -18.05 0.31
C VAL A 13 24.01 -18.70 1.68
N ILE A 14 22.95 -18.99 2.44
CA ILE A 14 23.04 -19.55 3.78
C ILE A 14 22.15 -20.80 3.89
N PRO A 15 22.68 -22.03 3.64
CA PRO A 15 21.89 -23.28 3.65
C PRO A 15 21.08 -23.54 4.92
N PRO A 16 21.54 -23.21 6.15
CA PRO A 16 20.75 -23.44 7.37
C PRO A 16 19.45 -22.63 7.44
N LEU A 17 19.33 -21.50 6.73
CA LEU A 17 18.11 -20.70 6.70
C LEU A 17 16.95 -21.37 5.98
N LYS A 18 17.24 -22.27 5.02
CA LYS A 18 16.23 -23.11 4.38
C LYS A 18 15.48 -24.00 5.36
N LYS A 19 16.10 -24.32 6.50
CA LYS A 19 15.50 -25.16 7.52
C LYS A 19 14.53 -24.38 8.41
N PHE A 20 14.74 -23.07 8.54
CA PHE A 20 13.86 -22.14 9.27
C PHE A 20 12.65 -21.69 8.46
N ILE A 21 12.77 -21.61 7.15
CA ILE A 21 11.67 -21.20 6.25
C ILE A 21 11.24 -22.41 5.42
N SER A 22 10.44 -23.25 6.05
CA SER A 22 9.87 -24.45 5.41
C SER A 22 8.80 -24.04 4.39
N SER A 23 8.59 -24.89 3.38
CA SER A 23 7.48 -24.74 2.42
C SER A 23 6.10 -24.74 3.11
N ALA A 24 6.00 -25.36 4.29
CA ALA A 24 4.78 -25.35 5.09
C ALA A 24 4.50 -23.97 5.71
N GLU A 25 5.54 -23.21 6.07
CA GLU A 25 5.40 -21.85 6.61
C GLU A 25 5.07 -20.83 5.54
N ILE A 26 5.63 -21.00 4.34
CA ILE A 26 5.27 -20.19 3.17
C ILE A 26 3.77 -20.33 2.85
N LYS A 27 3.22 -21.56 2.95
CA LYS A 27 1.79 -21.81 2.75
C LYS A 27 0.91 -21.21 3.85
N ARG A 28 1.46 -20.98 5.06
CA ARG A 28 0.75 -20.33 6.17
C ARG A 28 0.89 -18.81 6.18
N ALA A 29 1.79 -18.26 5.36
CA ALA A 29 2.04 -16.82 5.31
C ALA A 29 0.77 -15.99 5.01
N PRO A 30 -0.15 -16.36 4.08
CA PRO A 30 -1.39 -15.64 3.87
C PRO A 30 -2.26 -15.58 5.12
N PHE A 31 -2.41 -16.70 5.81
CA PHE A 31 -3.18 -16.76 7.06
C PHE A 31 -2.57 -15.87 8.15
N LEU A 32 -1.25 -15.90 8.32
CA LEU A 32 -0.56 -15.02 9.27
C LEU A 32 -0.73 -13.54 8.89
N LEU A 33 -0.68 -13.22 7.59
CA LEU A 33 -0.94 -11.88 7.10
C LEU A 33 -2.36 -11.44 7.46
N SER A 34 -3.36 -12.25 7.17
CA SER A 34 -4.75 -11.96 7.53
C SER A 34 -4.91 -11.74 9.04
N LEU A 35 -4.26 -12.56 9.86
CA LEU A 35 -4.30 -12.42 11.31
C LEU A 35 -3.71 -11.07 11.79
N THR A 36 -2.67 -10.56 11.14
CA THR A 36 -2.07 -9.25 11.47
C THR A 36 -2.94 -8.07 11.05
N LEU A 37 -3.88 -8.27 10.12
CA LEU A 37 -4.79 -7.20 9.69
C LEU A 37 -5.88 -6.89 10.73
N TYR A 38 -6.23 -7.83 11.62
CA TYR A 38 -7.22 -7.57 12.67
C TYR A 38 -6.79 -6.46 13.65
N PRO A 39 -5.58 -6.52 14.28
CA PRO A 39 -5.11 -5.41 15.12
C PRO A 39 -5.00 -4.10 14.38
N LEU A 40 -4.58 -4.13 13.10
CA LEU A 40 -4.50 -2.95 12.25
C LEU A 40 -5.89 -2.33 12.03
N GLY A 41 -6.89 -3.15 11.73
CA GLY A 41 -8.28 -2.70 11.57
C GLY A 41 -8.85 -2.08 12.86
N ILE A 42 -8.57 -2.68 14.01
CA ILE A 42 -8.96 -2.14 15.32
C ILE A 42 -8.29 -0.78 15.55
N MET A 43 -7.00 -0.66 15.29
CA MET A 43 -6.25 0.58 15.43
C MET A 43 -6.84 1.69 14.55
N PHE A 44 -7.15 1.38 13.29
CA PHE A 44 -7.81 2.34 12.39
C PHE A 44 -9.20 2.73 12.88
N GLY A 45 -10.00 1.78 13.38
CA GLY A 45 -11.32 2.05 13.94
C GLY A 45 -11.26 2.98 15.16
N ILE A 46 -10.32 2.75 16.07
CA ILE A 46 -10.12 3.61 17.24
C ILE A 46 -9.71 5.03 16.83
N ASN A 47 -8.85 5.17 15.82
CA ASN A 47 -8.39 6.48 15.36
C ASN A 47 -9.44 7.23 14.52
N ALA A 48 -10.21 6.51 13.70
CA ALA A 48 -11.21 7.10 12.81
C ALA A 48 -12.56 7.36 13.51
N GLY A 49 -12.95 6.49 14.44
CA GLY A 49 -14.25 6.55 15.13
C GLY A 49 -14.59 7.94 15.71
N PRO A 50 -13.71 8.54 16.54
CA PRO A 50 -13.96 9.87 17.10
C PRO A 50 -14.05 10.98 16.05
N LYS A 51 -13.56 10.75 14.83
CA LYS A 51 -13.47 11.74 13.75
C LYS A 51 -14.57 11.55 12.69
N VAL A 52 -15.51 10.64 12.89
CA VAL A 52 -16.58 10.33 11.92
C VAL A 52 -17.36 11.60 11.53
N GLY A 53 -17.64 12.51 12.49
CA GLY A 53 -18.30 13.77 12.18
C GLY A 53 -17.52 14.66 11.20
N ILE A 54 -16.21 14.71 11.31
CA ILE A 54 -15.32 15.45 10.39
C ILE A 54 -15.31 14.77 9.02
N VAL A 55 -15.26 13.43 9.01
CA VAL A 55 -15.30 12.63 7.78
C VAL A 55 -16.60 12.86 7.00
N LEU A 56 -17.72 12.90 7.69
CA LEU A 56 -19.04 13.19 7.07
C LEU A 56 -19.12 14.62 6.48
N GLN A 57 -18.51 15.61 7.16
CA GLN A 57 -18.41 16.99 6.63
C GLN A 57 -17.52 17.07 5.38
N ALA A 58 -16.52 16.21 5.27
CA ALA A 58 -15.64 16.10 4.11
C ALA A 58 -16.24 15.25 2.96
N GLY A 59 -17.48 14.82 3.09
CA GLY A 59 -18.14 13.86 2.20
C GLY A 59 -17.91 14.05 0.70
N PRO A 60 -18.16 15.23 0.10
CA PRO A 60 -17.90 15.45 -1.32
C PRO A 60 -16.44 15.22 -1.74
N ALA A 61 -15.49 15.64 -0.90
CA ALA A 61 -14.07 15.45 -1.17
C ALA A 61 -13.65 13.98 -1.09
N LEU A 62 -14.28 13.18 -0.21
CA LEU A 62 -14.09 11.74 -0.16
C LEU A 62 -14.58 11.03 -1.43
N LEU A 63 -15.70 11.48 -2.01
CA LEU A 63 -16.18 10.95 -3.28
C LEU A 63 -15.17 11.18 -4.41
N PHE A 64 -14.55 12.36 -4.48
CA PHE A 64 -13.46 12.62 -5.43
C PHE A 64 -12.23 11.76 -5.16
N GLN A 65 -11.91 11.51 -3.90
CA GLN A 65 -10.82 10.60 -3.54
C GLN A 65 -11.10 9.18 -4.02
N GLU A 66 -12.31 8.66 -3.83
CA GLU A 66 -12.69 7.34 -4.32
C GLU A 66 -12.71 7.26 -5.84
N ALA A 67 -13.15 8.31 -6.53
CA ALA A 67 -13.02 8.40 -7.98
C ALA A 67 -11.54 8.28 -8.43
N GLY A 68 -10.62 8.93 -7.72
CA GLY A 68 -9.18 8.81 -7.95
C GLY A 68 -8.67 7.37 -7.75
N ASN A 69 -9.16 6.65 -6.74
CA ASN A 69 -8.85 5.24 -6.52
C ASN A 69 -9.31 4.35 -7.68
N MET A 70 -10.52 4.56 -8.18
CA MET A 70 -11.05 3.83 -9.35
C MET A 70 -10.24 4.11 -10.61
N MET A 71 -9.75 5.34 -10.79
CA MET A 71 -8.88 5.70 -11.93
C MET A 71 -7.59 4.90 -11.96
N THR A 72 -7.04 4.53 -10.81
CA THR A 72 -5.86 3.66 -10.74
C THR A 72 -6.11 2.33 -11.44
N MET A 73 -7.26 1.69 -11.18
CA MET A 73 -7.65 0.44 -11.85
C MET A 73 -7.84 0.66 -13.36
N LEU A 74 -8.57 1.71 -13.74
CA LEU A 74 -8.89 2.01 -15.15
C LEU A 74 -7.67 2.31 -15.99
N ILE A 75 -6.62 2.86 -15.41
CA ILE A 75 -5.36 3.19 -16.11
C ILE A 75 -4.35 2.06 -16.00
N ALA A 76 -4.15 1.52 -14.79
CA ALA A 76 -3.09 0.55 -14.55
C ALA A 76 -3.36 -0.81 -15.21
N LEU A 77 -4.63 -1.25 -15.25
CA LEU A 77 -4.96 -2.54 -15.86
C LEU A 77 -4.71 -2.55 -17.38
N PRO A 78 -5.23 -1.60 -18.17
CA PRO A 78 -4.93 -1.56 -19.61
C PRO A 78 -3.44 -1.42 -19.89
N LEU A 79 -2.73 -0.57 -19.14
CA LEU A 79 -1.28 -0.42 -19.29
C LEU A 79 -0.54 -1.73 -18.98
N GLY A 80 -0.91 -2.40 -17.90
CA GLY A 80 -0.33 -3.69 -17.53
C GLY A 80 -0.56 -4.77 -18.60
N LEU A 81 -1.76 -4.80 -19.19
CA LEU A 81 -2.08 -5.72 -20.28
C LEU A 81 -1.31 -5.38 -21.56
N LEU A 82 -1.17 -4.10 -21.91
CA LEU A 82 -0.37 -3.65 -23.06
C LEU A 82 1.11 -3.98 -22.90
N LEU A 83 1.63 -3.94 -21.66
CA LEU A 83 3.00 -4.33 -21.34
C LEU A 83 3.18 -5.86 -21.29
N GLY A 84 2.13 -6.64 -21.58
CA GLY A 84 2.21 -8.11 -21.63
C GLY A 84 2.23 -8.79 -20.26
N LEU A 85 1.88 -8.11 -19.18
CA LEU A 85 1.86 -8.70 -17.83
C LEU A 85 0.77 -9.77 -17.66
N GLY A 86 -0.25 -9.79 -18.53
CA GLY A 86 -1.35 -10.74 -18.45
C GLY A 86 -2.03 -10.73 -17.07
N ARG A 87 -2.19 -11.91 -16.47
CA ARG A 87 -2.85 -12.05 -15.16
C ARG A 87 -2.10 -11.35 -14.00
N SER A 88 -0.79 -11.14 -14.13
CA SER A 88 -0.01 -10.40 -13.13
C SER A 88 -0.37 -8.90 -13.07
N ALA A 89 -1.03 -8.35 -14.11
CA ALA A 89 -1.49 -6.97 -14.14
C ALA A 89 -2.50 -6.63 -13.04
N VAL A 90 -3.18 -7.64 -12.47
CA VAL A 90 -4.10 -7.49 -11.33
C VAL A 90 -3.41 -6.81 -10.15
N GLY A 91 -2.13 -7.06 -9.91
CA GLY A 91 -1.38 -6.39 -8.84
C GLY A 91 -1.33 -4.88 -8.94
N GLY A 92 -1.40 -4.32 -10.15
CA GLY A 92 -1.43 -2.87 -10.38
C GLY A 92 -2.79 -2.20 -10.19
N THR A 93 -3.88 -2.99 -10.03
CA THR A 93 -5.25 -2.45 -9.93
C THR A 93 -5.62 -2.00 -8.52
N PHE A 94 -4.88 -2.42 -7.51
CA PHE A 94 -5.14 -2.08 -6.11
C PHE A 94 -4.44 -0.78 -5.73
N SER A 95 -5.21 0.28 -5.48
CA SER A 95 -4.68 1.54 -4.96
C SER A 95 -4.76 1.60 -3.44
N LEU A 96 -5.93 1.30 -2.88
CA LEU A 96 -6.19 1.12 -1.46
C LEU A 96 -6.19 -0.38 -1.10
N CYS A 97 -6.09 -0.68 0.17
CA CYS A 97 -6.23 -2.04 0.70
C CYS A 97 -5.23 -3.06 0.11
N ARG A 98 -4.03 -2.64 -0.23
CA ARG A 98 -2.99 -3.52 -0.79
C ARG A 98 -2.68 -4.70 0.12
N ASP A 99 -2.65 -4.46 1.43
CA ASP A 99 -2.42 -5.51 2.43
C ASP A 99 -3.55 -6.54 2.40
N THR A 100 -4.80 -6.08 2.39
CA THR A 100 -6.00 -6.94 2.31
C THR A 100 -6.06 -7.68 0.98
N ALA A 101 -5.77 -7.00 -0.13
CA ALA A 101 -5.75 -7.61 -1.46
C ALA A 101 -4.68 -8.71 -1.56
N LEU A 102 -3.51 -8.50 -0.98
CA LEU A 102 -2.46 -9.52 -0.93
C LEU A 102 -2.90 -10.74 -0.11
N GLY A 103 -3.63 -10.52 1.00
CA GLY A 103 -4.22 -11.59 1.79
C GLY A 103 -5.24 -12.40 0.98
N ILE A 104 -6.23 -11.75 0.39
CA ILE A 104 -7.29 -12.41 -0.40
C ILE A 104 -6.71 -13.17 -1.59
N ILE A 105 -5.82 -12.55 -2.36
CA ILE A 105 -5.21 -13.20 -3.52
C ILE A 105 -4.29 -14.34 -3.09
N GLY A 106 -3.59 -14.18 -1.97
CA GLY A 106 -2.78 -15.25 -1.39
C GLY A 106 -3.58 -16.45 -0.97
N ASP A 107 -4.76 -16.25 -0.38
CA ASP A 107 -5.66 -17.32 0.05
C ASP A 107 -6.37 -17.99 -1.14
N GLU A 108 -6.85 -17.21 -2.12
CA GLU A 108 -7.66 -17.72 -3.23
C GLU A 108 -6.80 -18.36 -4.34
N TYR A 109 -5.70 -17.72 -4.73
CA TYR A 109 -4.87 -18.14 -5.88
C TYR A 109 -3.50 -18.64 -5.46
N GLY A 110 -3.06 -18.38 -4.24
CA GLY A 110 -1.70 -18.62 -3.78
C GLY A 110 -0.71 -17.51 -4.20
N LEU A 111 0.26 -17.23 -3.34
CA LEU A 111 1.27 -16.19 -3.60
C LEU A 111 2.22 -16.54 -4.75
N GLU A 112 2.34 -17.83 -5.11
CA GLU A 112 3.17 -18.32 -6.22
C GLU A 112 2.44 -18.26 -7.58
N SER A 113 1.14 -17.93 -7.59
CA SER A 113 0.37 -17.73 -8.82
C SER A 113 0.83 -16.45 -9.55
N ARG A 114 0.43 -16.29 -10.80
CA ARG A 114 0.71 -15.05 -11.56
C ARG A 114 0.08 -13.84 -10.91
N GLU A 115 -1.13 -13.98 -10.37
CA GLU A 115 -1.86 -12.97 -9.60
C GLU A 115 -1.13 -12.65 -8.31
N GLY A 116 -0.74 -13.67 -7.55
CA GLY A 116 -0.02 -13.54 -6.29
C GLY A 116 1.33 -12.86 -6.48
N MET A 117 2.11 -13.29 -7.45
CA MET A 117 3.40 -12.67 -7.78
C MET A 117 3.26 -11.23 -8.25
N GLY A 118 2.26 -10.93 -9.09
CA GLY A 118 1.97 -9.56 -9.53
C GLY A 118 1.58 -8.65 -8.38
N THR A 119 0.70 -9.11 -7.49
CA THR A 119 0.26 -8.37 -6.31
C THR A 119 1.40 -8.16 -5.30
N LEU A 120 2.19 -9.21 -5.04
CA LEU A 120 3.33 -9.14 -4.14
C LEU A 120 4.43 -8.22 -4.69
N GLY A 121 4.72 -8.31 -5.98
CA GLY A 121 5.68 -7.44 -6.65
C GLY A 121 5.28 -5.96 -6.57
N THR A 122 4.02 -5.65 -6.85
CA THR A 122 3.48 -4.29 -6.73
C THR A 122 3.46 -3.82 -5.28
N TYR A 123 3.12 -4.70 -4.33
CA TYR A 123 3.15 -4.38 -2.90
C TYR A 123 4.55 -3.99 -2.43
N ILE A 124 5.56 -4.80 -2.74
CA ILE A 124 6.94 -4.54 -2.33
C ILE A 124 7.49 -3.28 -3.00
N SER A 125 7.35 -3.18 -4.33
CA SER A 125 7.82 -2.01 -5.08
C SER A 125 7.11 -0.74 -4.62
N GLY A 126 5.79 -0.81 -4.47
CA GLY A 126 4.99 0.31 -4.01
C GLY A 126 5.32 0.74 -2.58
N SER A 127 5.61 -0.20 -1.69
CA SER A 127 5.97 0.15 -0.30
C SER A 127 7.32 0.89 -0.23
N VAL A 128 8.29 0.51 -1.05
CA VAL A 128 9.62 1.15 -1.06
C VAL A 128 9.58 2.46 -1.84
N PHE A 129 9.28 2.38 -3.15
CA PHE A 129 9.33 3.55 -4.02
C PHE A 129 8.17 4.52 -3.77
N GLY A 130 6.98 4.01 -3.46
CA GLY A 130 5.83 4.83 -3.15
C GLY A 130 6.04 5.66 -1.89
N THR A 131 6.62 5.10 -0.84
CA THR A 131 6.91 5.84 0.41
C THR A 131 7.87 7.00 0.14
N LEU A 132 8.94 6.77 -0.62
CA LEU A 132 9.88 7.81 -1.02
C LEU A 132 9.20 8.86 -1.91
N PHE A 133 8.44 8.43 -2.91
CA PHE A 133 7.74 9.31 -3.84
C PHE A 133 6.74 10.21 -3.13
N TYR A 134 5.90 9.66 -2.24
CA TYR A 134 4.92 10.44 -1.49
C TYR A 134 5.57 11.41 -0.50
N SER A 135 6.68 11.03 0.14
CA SER A 135 7.45 11.93 1.01
C SER A 135 7.98 13.14 0.26
N PHE A 136 8.37 12.96 -0.99
CA PHE A 136 8.85 14.03 -1.85
C PHE A 136 7.70 14.85 -2.47
N LEU A 137 6.65 14.18 -2.93
CA LEU A 137 5.55 14.81 -3.64
C LEU A 137 4.72 15.75 -2.74
N ALA A 138 4.57 15.42 -1.46
CA ALA A 138 3.77 16.23 -0.54
C ALA A 138 4.32 17.67 -0.35
N PRO A 139 5.63 17.88 -0.05
CA PRO A 139 6.22 19.22 -0.02
C PRO A 139 6.19 19.93 -1.38
N VAL A 140 6.39 19.21 -2.48
CA VAL A 140 6.32 19.78 -3.82
C VAL A 140 4.91 20.27 -4.12
N GLY A 141 3.88 19.51 -3.77
CA GLY A 141 2.49 19.91 -3.90
C GLY A 141 2.19 21.22 -3.14
N LEU A 142 2.75 21.35 -1.93
CA LEU A 142 2.62 22.59 -1.14
C LEU A 142 3.31 23.77 -1.84
N ALA A 143 4.50 23.56 -2.39
CA ALA A 143 5.25 24.59 -3.10
C ALA A 143 4.54 25.06 -4.39
N ILE A 144 3.77 24.20 -5.04
CA ILE A 144 2.95 24.52 -6.23
C ILE A 144 1.68 25.30 -5.84
N GLY A 145 1.33 25.35 -4.54
CA GLY A 145 0.19 26.11 -4.02
C GLY A 145 -1.05 25.28 -3.70
N PHE A 146 -0.93 23.95 -3.63
CA PHE A 146 -2.04 23.13 -3.14
C PHE A 146 -2.27 23.36 -1.65
N HIS A 147 -3.55 23.33 -1.26
CA HIS A 147 -3.93 23.53 0.14
C HIS A 147 -3.42 22.34 1.00
N PRO A 148 -2.81 22.56 2.18
CA PRO A 148 -2.26 21.51 3.04
C PRO A 148 -3.25 20.40 3.38
N TYR A 149 -4.52 20.73 3.65
CA TYR A 149 -5.56 19.74 3.93
C TYR A 149 -5.92 18.88 2.74
N ALA A 150 -5.89 19.44 1.52
CA ALA A 150 -6.11 18.66 0.29
C ALA A 150 -4.97 17.64 0.08
N LEU A 151 -3.72 18.06 0.33
CA LEU A 151 -2.56 17.16 0.26
C LEU A 151 -2.59 16.08 1.35
N ALA A 152 -2.97 16.44 2.57
CA ALA A 152 -3.13 15.49 3.66
C ALA A 152 -4.20 14.43 3.32
N MET A 153 -5.32 14.85 2.73
CA MET A 153 -6.38 13.95 2.29
C MET A 153 -5.93 13.06 1.13
N ALA A 154 -5.23 13.62 0.14
CA ALA A 154 -4.67 12.85 -0.97
C ALA A 154 -3.64 11.81 -0.51
N SER A 155 -2.91 12.07 0.58
CA SER A 155 -1.97 11.10 1.15
C SER A 155 -2.64 9.82 1.65
N GLY A 156 -3.92 9.88 2.00
CA GLY A 156 -4.72 8.73 2.41
C GLY A 156 -4.98 7.70 1.30
N MET A 157 -4.72 8.03 0.04
CA MET A 157 -4.81 7.11 -1.09
C MET A 157 -3.68 6.06 -1.12
N GLY A 158 -2.61 6.25 -0.35
CA GLY A 158 -1.52 5.30 -0.22
C GLY A 158 -1.76 4.24 0.86
N SER A 159 -0.82 3.30 0.98
CA SER A 159 -0.76 2.42 2.14
C SER A 159 -0.47 3.23 3.42
N ALA A 160 -0.70 2.64 4.59
CA ALA A 160 -0.42 3.31 5.87
C ALA A 160 1.02 3.87 5.97
N SER A 161 2.00 3.17 5.41
CA SER A 161 3.39 3.62 5.38
C SER A 161 3.58 4.86 4.48
N MET A 162 2.96 4.87 3.31
CA MET A 162 3.00 6.01 2.39
C MET A 162 2.28 7.23 2.97
N MET A 163 1.10 7.01 3.56
CA MET A 163 0.32 8.05 4.23
C MET A 163 1.12 8.70 5.36
N ASN A 164 1.73 7.88 6.24
CA ASN A 164 2.53 8.38 7.34
C ASN A 164 3.74 9.18 6.86
N ALA A 165 4.43 8.70 5.84
CA ALA A 165 5.57 9.39 5.26
C ALA A 165 5.18 10.73 4.61
N ALA A 166 4.10 10.74 3.83
CA ALA A 166 3.58 11.96 3.21
C ALA A 166 3.09 12.99 4.23
N THR A 167 2.32 12.55 5.24
CA THR A 167 1.82 13.46 6.29
C THR A 167 2.94 14.00 7.16
N ALA A 168 3.95 13.21 7.51
CA ALA A 168 5.12 13.69 8.23
C ALA A 168 5.90 14.75 7.40
N ALA A 169 6.15 14.48 6.12
CA ALA A 169 6.82 15.41 5.23
C ALA A 169 6.01 16.70 5.04
N LEU A 170 4.68 16.58 4.88
CA LEU A 170 3.77 17.72 4.75
C LEU A 170 3.74 18.57 6.03
N THR A 171 3.67 17.95 7.20
CA THR A 171 3.68 18.65 8.49
C THR A 171 4.95 19.46 8.65
N ASN A 172 6.10 18.86 8.35
CA ASN A 172 7.38 19.57 8.42
C ASN A 172 7.47 20.73 7.42
N ALA A 173 6.97 20.55 6.21
CA ALA A 173 6.98 21.59 5.17
C ALA A 173 5.96 22.71 5.45
N ALA A 174 4.83 22.40 6.07
CA ALA A 174 3.78 23.36 6.39
C ALA A 174 4.03 24.08 7.72
N ALA A 175 4.88 23.59 8.60
CA ALA A 175 5.15 24.19 9.92
C ALA A 175 5.47 25.70 9.84
N PRO A 176 6.31 26.20 8.91
CA PRO A 176 6.61 27.61 8.78
C PRO A 176 5.39 28.48 8.37
N MET A 177 4.35 27.88 7.79
CA MET A 177 3.14 28.62 7.34
C MET A 177 2.17 28.89 8.50
N TYR A 178 2.32 28.20 9.62
CA TYR A 178 1.45 28.28 10.79
C TYR A 178 2.19 28.75 12.06
N ALA A 179 3.49 29.04 11.94
CA ALA A 179 4.30 29.66 12.99
C ALA A 179 4.22 31.19 12.97
#